data_4e1605415653cc09072d807d2c281e03
#
_entry.id   4e1605415653cc09072d807d2c281e03
#
_cell.length_a   1.000
_cell.length_b   1.000
_cell.length_c   1.000
_cell.angle_alpha   90.00
_cell.angle_beta   90.00
_cell.angle_gamma   90.00
#
_symmetry.space_group_name_H-M   'P 1'
#
loop_
_entity.id
_entity.type
_entity.pdbx_description
1 polymer ?
#
loop_
_entity_poly.entity_id
_entity_poly.type
_entity_poly.pdbx_seq_one_letter_code
_entity_poly.pdbx_strand_id
1 'polypeptide(L)'
;MHIANFTNTYLPVISGVVRSIRSFRDELTHQGHNVFIFAQEHADYIDQDPFIFRYPSLNLPTEIDIPTAIPISPFIDRLLPAVKLDVIHTHHPFLLGQTAATKAQELNLPLVFT
;
A
#
# COMPACT_ATOMS: atom_id res chain seq x y z
N MET A 1 -11.70 2.96 -12.62
CA MET A 1 -10.98 1.73 -12.21
C MET A 1 -10.71 1.74 -10.71
N HIS A 2 -10.62 0.59 -10.14
CA HIS A 2 -10.16 0.40 -8.76
C HIS A 2 -8.70 -0.02 -8.77
N ILE A 3 -7.84 0.81 -8.22
CA ILE A 3 -6.39 0.66 -8.28
C ILE A 3 -5.87 0.49 -6.86
N ALA A 4 -5.13 -0.59 -6.59
CA ALA A 4 -4.43 -0.76 -5.33
C ALA A 4 -2.98 -0.35 -5.49
N ASN A 5 -2.46 0.39 -4.52
CA ASN A 5 -1.06 0.79 -4.47
C ASN A 5 -0.46 0.25 -3.17
N PHE A 6 0.47 -0.69 -3.30
CA PHE A 6 1.19 -1.26 -2.15
C PHE A 6 2.51 -0.53 -1.98
N THR A 7 2.76 -0.03 -0.80
CA THR A 7 3.98 0.72 -0.52
C THR A 7 4.53 0.40 0.86
N ASN A 8 5.85 0.26 0.96
CA ASN A 8 6.52 0.05 2.24
C ASN A 8 6.56 1.32 3.09
N THR A 9 6.37 2.48 2.47
CA THR A 9 6.44 3.77 3.16
C THR A 9 5.30 4.66 2.69
N TYR A 10 4.70 5.37 3.64
CA TYR A 10 3.65 6.35 3.36
C TYR A 10 3.67 7.42 4.44
N LEU A 11 2.70 8.35 4.41
CA LEU A 11 2.61 9.38 5.45
C LEU A 11 2.65 8.76 6.85
N PRO A 12 3.27 9.38 7.82
CA PRO A 12 3.83 10.74 7.85
C PRO A 12 5.25 10.86 7.31
N VAL A 13 5.83 9.79 6.77
CA VAL A 13 7.16 9.86 6.16
C VAL A 13 7.08 10.72 4.90
N ILE A 14 8.04 11.64 4.76
CA ILE A 14 8.14 12.50 3.58
C ILE A 14 9.32 12.03 2.75
N SER A 15 9.05 11.53 1.55
CA SER A 15 10.06 11.04 0.62
C SER A 15 9.58 11.21 -0.81
N GLY A 16 10.47 10.99 -1.77
CA GLY A 16 10.11 11.04 -3.20
C GLY A 16 9.04 10.01 -3.56
N VAL A 17 9.12 8.80 -2.99
CA VAL A 17 8.13 7.76 -3.23
C VAL A 17 6.77 8.17 -2.70
N VAL A 18 6.70 8.69 -1.48
CA VAL A 18 5.42 9.13 -0.88
C VAL A 18 4.80 10.27 -1.69
N ARG A 19 5.61 11.24 -2.12
CA ARG A 19 5.14 12.34 -2.96
C ARG A 19 4.59 11.83 -4.29
N SER A 20 5.29 10.89 -4.90
CA SER A 20 4.87 10.29 -6.18
C SER A 20 3.54 9.56 -6.02
N ILE A 21 3.40 8.75 -4.98
CA ILE A 21 2.15 8.01 -4.70
C ILE A 21 0.98 8.98 -4.51
N ARG A 22 1.19 10.04 -3.73
CA ARG A 22 0.14 11.03 -3.47
C ARG A 22 -0.24 11.79 -4.74
N SER A 23 0.73 12.16 -5.56
CA SER A 23 0.46 12.84 -6.83
C SER A 23 -0.36 11.96 -7.78
N PHE A 24 0.00 10.69 -7.92
CA PHE A 24 -0.76 9.73 -8.72
C PHE A 24 -2.17 9.54 -8.16
N ARG A 25 -2.27 9.37 -6.86
CA ARG A 25 -3.57 9.20 -6.20
C ARG A 25 -4.49 10.39 -6.47
N ASP A 26 -3.98 11.60 -6.28
CA ASP A 26 -4.78 12.80 -6.46
C ASP A 26 -5.23 12.97 -7.92
N GLU A 27 -4.33 12.74 -8.86
CA GLU A 27 -4.65 12.85 -10.29
C GLU A 27 -5.63 11.76 -10.73
N LEU A 28 -5.40 10.52 -10.33
CA LEU A 28 -6.29 9.42 -10.69
C LEU A 28 -7.67 9.58 -10.05
N THR A 29 -7.72 10.07 -8.83
CA THR A 29 -8.99 10.39 -8.17
C THR A 29 -9.73 11.49 -8.92
N HIS A 30 -9.01 12.51 -9.37
CA HIS A 30 -9.58 13.59 -10.17
C HIS A 30 -10.16 13.06 -11.49
N GLN A 31 -9.56 12.03 -12.07
CA GLN A 31 -10.05 11.40 -13.30
C GLN A 31 -11.19 10.41 -13.07
N GLY A 32 -11.65 10.23 -11.84
CA GLY A 32 -12.77 9.36 -11.52
C GLY A 32 -12.41 7.94 -11.11
N HIS A 33 -11.12 7.65 -10.89
CA HIS A 33 -10.69 6.35 -10.39
C HIS A 33 -10.65 6.31 -8.86
N ASN A 34 -10.77 5.12 -8.30
CA ASN A 34 -10.61 4.91 -6.87
C ASN A 34 -9.25 4.29 -6.59
N VAL A 35 -8.45 4.95 -5.77
CA VAL A 35 -7.10 4.49 -5.42
C VAL A 35 -7.10 4.07 -3.96
N PHE A 36 -6.77 2.80 -3.73
CA PHE A 36 -6.67 2.20 -2.40
C PHE A 36 -5.19 2.04 -2.09
N ILE A 37 -4.74 2.58 -0.96
CA ILE A 37 -3.32 2.53 -0.57
C ILE A 37 -3.16 1.54 0.56
N PHE A 38 -2.28 0.57 0.37
CA PHE A 38 -1.92 -0.45 1.35
C PHE A 38 -0.48 -0.20 1.77
N ALA A 39 -0.29 0.23 3.00
CA ALA A 39 1.00 0.64 3.53
C ALA A 39 1.24 -0.01 4.88
N GLN A 40 2.47 0.05 5.37
CA GLN A 40 2.73 -0.36 6.75
C GLN A 40 2.16 0.68 7.73
N GLU A 41 1.74 0.23 8.90
CA GLU A 41 1.29 1.15 9.93
C GLU A 41 2.47 1.98 10.46
N HIS A 42 2.15 3.17 10.93
CA HIS A 42 3.10 4.05 11.58
C HIS A 42 2.53 4.44 12.95
N ALA A 43 3.35 4.28 14.00
CA ALA A 43 2.94 4.64 15.35
C ALA A 43 2.52 6.10 15.42
N ASP A 44 1.47 6.39 16.17
CA ASP A 44 1.00 7.73 16.46
C ASP A 44 0.51 8.55 15.25
N TYR A 45 0.28 7.89 14.10
CA TYR A 45 -0.27 8.57 12.94
C TYR A 45 -1.65 8.01 12.59
N ILE A 46 -2.60 8.91 12.40
CA ILE A 46 -3.97 8.58 11.99
C ILE A 46 -4.18 9.15 10.59
N ASP A 47 -4.52 8.27 9.64
CA ASP A 47 -4.78 8.67 8.26
C ASP A 47 -6.01 9.54 8.17
N GLN A 48 -5.89 10.66 7.45
CA GLN A 48 -6.98 11.60 7.22
C GLN A 48 -7.65 11.41 5.86
N ASP A 49 -6.94 10.79 4.92
CA ASP A 49 -7.48 10.50 3.60
C ASP A 49 -8.26 9.20 3.59
N PRO A 50 -9.29 9.06 2.75
CA PRO A 50 -10.02 7.79 2.62
C PRO A 50 -9.19 6.75 1.88
N PHE A 51 -9.57 5.47 2.06
CA PHE A 51 -8.98 4.33 1.34
C PHE A 51 -7.51 4.08 1.63
N ILE A 52 -7.06 4.43 2.83
CA ILE A 52 -5.72 4.07 3.32
C ILE A 52 -5.88 2.89 4.28
N PHE A 53 -5.20 1.80 3.99
CA PHE A 53 -5.24 0.58 4.79
C PHE A 53 -3.82 0.22 5.20
N ARG A 54 -3.62 -0.09 6.47
CA ARG A 54 -2.30 -0.30 7.04
C ARG A 54 -2.10 -1.75 7.45
N TYR A 55 -1.00 -2.33 6.97
CA TYR A 55 -0.50 -3.59 7.51
C TYR A 55 0.21 -3.35 8.82
N PRO A 56 0.12 -4.29 9.79
CA PRO A 56 0.85 -4.13 11.04
C PRO A 56 2.36 -4.03 10.79
N SER A 57 3.05 -3.32 11.65
CA SER A 57 4.50 -3.20 11.60
C SER A 57 5.11 -3.65 12.92
N LEU A 58 6.34 -4.15 12.84
CA LEU A 58 7.09 -4.59 13.99
C LEU A 58 8.39 -3.79 14.06
N ASN A 59 8.64 -3.16 15.20
CA ASN A 59 9.92 -2.53 15.50
C ASN A 59 10.87 -3.62 15.99
N LEU A 60 11.74 -4.09 15.09
CA LEU A 60 12.80 -5.01 15.47
C LEU A 60 13.90 -4.23 16.19
N PRO A 61 14.47 -4.78 17.29
CA PRO A 61 15.61 -4.15 17.96
C PRO A 61 16.88 -4.34 17.12
N THR A 62 16.98 -3.59 16.06
CA THR A 62 18.14 -3.54 15.17
C THR A 62 18.79 -2.17 15.32
N GLU A 63 20.04 -2.04 14.89
CA GLU A 63 20.75 -0.75 14.86
C GLU A 63 20.04 0.24 13.93
N ILE A 64 19.17 -0.25 13.05
CA ILE A 64 18.36 0.57 12.16
C ILE A 64 16.91 0.51 12.66
N ASP A 65 16.43 1.61 13.20
CA ASP A 65 15.09 1.73 13.74
C ASP A 65 14.09 1.97 12.60
N ILE A 66 13.96 0.97 11.72
CA ILE A 66 13.01 1.02 10.61
C ILE A 66 11.88 0.03 10.90
N PRO A 67 10.62 0.49 11.00
CA PRO A 67 9.49 -0.41 11.13
C PRO A 67 9.42 -1.36 9.93
N THR A 68 9.26 -2.64 10.20
CA THR A 68 9.12 -3.65 9.16
C THR A 68 7.66 -4.06 9.05
N ALA A 69 7.09 -3.94 7.85
CA ALA A 69 5.72 -4.34 7.60
C ALA A 69 5.56 -5.86 7.76
N ILE A 70 4.52 -6.27 8.46
CA ILE A 70 4.12 -7.66 8.57
C ILE A 70 3.02 -7.90 7.53
N PRO A 71 3.23 -8.76 6.52
CA PRO A 71 2.29 -8.91 5.41
C PRO A 71 1.08 -9.78 5.76
N ILE A 72 0.65 -9.75 7.00
CA ILE A 72 -0.48 -10.53 7.49
C ILE A 72 -1.49 -9.59 8.11
N SER A 73 -2.65 -9.49 7.49
CA SER A 73 -3.79 -8.75 8.00
C SER A 73 -5.08 -9.46 7.57
N PRO A 74 -5.76 -10.15 8.48
CA PRO A 74 -7.03 -10.79 8.13
C PRO A 74 -8.07 -9.81 7.60
N PHE A 75 -8.06 -8.58 8.09
CA PHE A 75 -8.95 -7.53 7.60
C PHE A 75 -8.68 -7.20 6.14
N ILE A 76 -7.40 -6.96 5.78
CA ILE A 76 -7.02 -6.63 4.41
C ILE A 76 -7.26 -7.84 3.49
N ASP A 77 -6.98 -9.05 3.95
CA ASP A 77 -7.20 -10.26 3.18
C ASP A 77 -8.67 -10.46 2.81
N ARG A 78 -9.59 -10.04 3.68
CA ARG A 78 -11.03 -10.05 3.38
C ARG A 78 -11.44 -8.89 2.49
N LEU A 79 -10.80 -7.75 2.66
CA LEU A 79 -11.13 -6.53 1.93
C LEU A 79 -10.77 -6.64 0.46
N LEU A 80 -9.60 -7.20 0.14
CA LEU A 80 -9.05 -7.20 -1.21
C LEU A 80 -10.00 -7.77 -2.27
N PRO A 81 -10.62 -8.97 -2.07
CA PRO A 81 -11.58 -9.44 -3.07
C PRO A 81 -12.86 -8.62 -3.08
N ALA A 82 -13.23 -7.99 -1.96
CA ALA A 82 -14.48 -7.24 -1.87
C ALA A 82 -14.45 -5.90 -2.62
N VAL A 83 -13.28 -5.27 -2.75
CA VAL A 83 -13.15 -3.97 -3.44
C VAL A 83 -13.08 -4.10 -4.95
N LYS A 84 -12.99 -5.29 -5.50
CA LYS A 84 -13.00 -5.58 -6.94
C LYS A 84 -11.94 -4.75 -7.68
N LEU A 85 -10.69 -4.99 -7.34
CA LEU A 85 -9.56 -4.27 -7.92
C LEU A 85 -9.38 -4.61 -9.40
N ASP A 86 -8.92 -3.64 -10.17
CA ASP A 86 -8.58 -3.79 -11.58
C ASP A 86 -7.09 -3.95 -11.83
N VAL A 87 -6.26 -3.33 -10.98
CA VAL A 87 -4.81 -3.38 -11.11
C VAL A 87 -4.15 -3.17 -9.75
N ILE A 88 -2.99 -3.79 -9.57
CA ILE A 88 -2.14 -3.60 -8.39
C ILE A 88 -0.86 -2.94 -8.83
N HIS A 89 -0.47 -1.88 -8.14
CA HIS A 89 0.72 -1.09 -8.40
C HIS A 89 1.62 -1.09 -7.17
N THR A 90 2.92 -1.21 -7.38
CA THR A 90 3.91 -1.10 -6.30
C THR A 90 5.15 -0.36 -6.77
N HIS A 91 5.83 0.30 -5.84
CA HIS A 91 7.10 0.99 -6.09
C HIS A 91 8.30 0.25 -5.47
N HIS A 92 8.05 -0.89 -4.82
CA HIS A 92 9.07 -1.60 -4.05
C HIS A 92 9.20 -3.05 -4.52
N PRO A 93 10.43 -3.58 -4.67
CA PRO A 93 10.63 -4.99 -5.00
C PRO A 93 10.52 -5.93 -3.79
N PHE A 94 10.58 -5.40 -2.56
CA PHE A 94 10.62 -6.19 -1.32
C PHE A 94 9.47 -5.84 -0.38
N LEU A 95 9.25 -6.66 0.64
CA LEU A 95 8.24 -6.48 1.69
C LEU A 95 6.84 -6.36 1.07
N LEU A 96 6.17 -5.21 1.17
CA LEU A 96 4.84 -5.04 0.59
C LEU A 96 4.85 -5.10 -0.94
N GLY A 97 5.99 -4.89 -1.58
CA GLY A 97 6.13 -5.17 -3.01
C GLY A 97 5.97 -6.65 -3.33
N GLN A 98 6.54 -7.53 -2.52
CA GLN A 98 6.31 -8.97 -2.64
C GLN A 98 4.87 -9.35 -2.32
N THR A 99 4.29 -8.71 -1.31
CA THR A 99 2.87 -8.88 -0.98
C THR A 99 1.98 -8.48 -2.16
N ALA A 100 2.30 -7.37 -2.82
CA ALA A 100 1.59 -6.93 -4.03
C ALA A 100 1.63 -7.99 -5.13
N ALA A 101 2.80 -8.57 -5.37
CA ALA A 101 2.95 -9.63 -6.38
C ALA A 101 2.13 -10.88 -6.01
N THR A 102 2.16 -11.29 -4.75
CA THR A 102 1.39 -12.43 -4.26
C THR A 102 -0.11 -12.18 -4.42
N LYS A 103 -0.59 -11.00 -4.02
CA LYS A 103 -2.00 -10.65 -4.13
C LYS A 103 -2.45 -10.53 -5.59
N ALA A 104 -1.61 -9.97 -6.45
CA ALA A 104 -1.91 -9.90 -7.89
C ALA A 104 -2.09 -11.30 -8.48
N GLN A 105 -1.23 -12.26 -8.08
CA GLN A 105 -1.36 -13.63 -8.53
C GLN A 105 -2.62 -14.30 -7.97
N GLU A 106 -2.88 -14.16 -6.68
CA GLU A 106 -4.06 -14.75 -6.03
C GLU A 106 -5.37 -14.22 -6.62
N LEU A 107 -5.41 -12.94 -6.95
CA LEU A 107 -6.62 -12.28 -7.47
C LEU A 107 -6.66 -12.26 -9.00
N ASN A 108 -5.64 -12.80 -9.66
CA ASN A 108 -5.51 -12.81 -11.12
C ASN A 108 -5.59 -11.39 -11.72
N LEU A 109 -4.80 -10.48 -11.17
CA LEU A 109 -4.76 -9.08 -11.56
C LEU A 109 -3.41 -8.71 -12.14
N PRO A 110 -3.38 -7.72 -13.08
CA PRO A 110 -2.10 -7.19 -13.54
C PRO A 110 -1.35 -6.47 -12.42
N LEU A 111 -0.04 -6.60 -12.45
CA LEU A 111 0.87 -5.94 -11.51
C LEU A 111 1.70 -4.91 -12.28
N VAL A 112 1.70 -3.67 -11.81
CA VAL A 112 2.56 -2.61 -12.34
C VAL A 112 3.63 -2.29 -11.31
N PHE A 113 4.87 -2.27 -11.76
CA PHE A 113 6.03 -1.94 -10.93
C PHE A 113 6.69 -0.66 -11.49
N THR A 114 6.93 0.28 -10.59
CA THR A 114 7.60 1.54 -10.97
C THR A 114 8.87 1.74 -10.17
#